data_032963be95517e902b39112bbfb2c201
#
_entry.id   032963be95517e902b39112bbfb2c201
#
_cell.length_a   1.000
_cell.length_b   1.000
_cell.length_c   1.000
_cell.angle_alpha   90.00
_cell.angle_beta   90.00
_cell.angle_gamma   90.00
#
_symmetry.space_group_name_H-M   'P 1'
#
loop_
_entity.id
_entity.type
_entity.pdbx_description
1 polymer ?
#
loop_
_entity_poly.entity_id
_entity_poly.type
_entity_poly.pdbx_seq_one_letter_code
_entity_poly.pdbx_strand_id
1 'polypeptide(L)'
;SRDLKVEKAYLNFPVKNGAPMRHVSVLVNGKEKRAFDIELADGKPDWWAFLDVTPFHGQTVIIKVDKLSGNSASLSSVDQSDEIKGSENLYHEKLRPQFHFTSRRGWLNDPNGLVYFKGEYHLFYQHNPYGWNWGNMSWGHAVSTDLVHWHELPVALYPDKNGTMFSGSAIVDWHNTADFQTGKNPALVAMFTAAGNPFTQEIAFSNDRGRTWTKYKNNPVLGHIVAENRDPKVVWYAPEKKWVMALYLDQHDYAIFESHDLKH
;
A
#
# COMPACT_ATOMS: atom_id res chain seq x y z
N SER A 1 -0.23 -19.13 -16.88
CA SER A 1 0.36 -19.06 -15.52
C SER A 1 1.79 -19.57 -15.53
N ARG A 2 2.53 -19.17 -14.51
CA ARG A 2 3.90 -19.64 -14.27
C ARG A 2 4.10 -19.90 -12.79
N ASP A 3 4.65 -21.06 -12.48
CA ASP A 3 5.03 -21.44 -11.13
C ASP A 3 6.49 -21.06 -10.90
N LEU A 4 6.80 -20.52 -9.73
CA LEU A 4 8.13 -20.06 -9.39
C LEU A 4 8.38 -20.25 -7.89
N LYS A 5 9.44 -21.01 -7.53
CA LYS A 5 9.89 -21.11 -6.15
C LYS A 5 10.57 -19.81 -5.75
N VAL A 6 10.16 -19.19 -4.66
CA VAL A 6 10.75 -17.93 -4.19
C VAL A 6 12.06 -18.22 -3.50
N GLU A 7 13.15 -17.79 -4.11
CA GLU A 7 14.53 -17.93 -3.62
C GLU A 7 15.25 -16.59 -3.47
N LYS A 8 14.60 -15.51 -3.93
CA LYS A 8 15.13 -14.14 -3.95
C LYS A 8 14.15 -13.16 -3.30
N ALA A 9 14.61 -11.94 -3.05
CA ALA A 9 13.85 -10.90 -2.38
C ALA A 9 12.71 -10.33 -3.23
N TYR A 10 12.94 -10.17 -4.54
CA TYR A 10 12.02 -9.47 -5.44
C TYR A 10 11.63 -10.32 -6.64
N LEU A 11 10.35 -10.20 -7.04
CA LEU A 11 9.90 -10.50 -8.40
C LEU A 11 9.94 -9.21 -9.22
N ASN A 12 10.54 -9.26 -10.40
CA ASN A 12 10.65 -8.15 -11.33
C ASN A 12 9.73 -8.38 -12.53
N PHE A 13 8.86 -7.42 -12.80
CA PHE A 13 7.90 -7.46 -13.89
C PHE A 13 8.33 -6.47 -14.97
N PRO A 14 8.49 -6.90 -16.23
CA PRO A 14 8.85 -6.00 -17.33
C PRO A 14 7.67 -5.09 -17.68
N VAL A 15 7.87 -3.77 -17.69
CA VAL A 15 6.82 -2.79 -18.02
C VAL A 15 7.16 -2.10 -19.33
N LYS A 16 6.14 -1.94 -20.18
CA LYS A 16 6.17 -1.14 -21.40
C LYS A 16 5.05 -0.13 -21.36
N ASN A 17 5.40 1.15 -21.19
CA ASN A 17 4.41 2.23 -21.10
C ASN A 17 3.53 2.26 -22.38
N GLY A 18 2.21 2.26 -22.18
CA GLY A 18 1.23 2.21 -23.25
C GLY A 18 0.93 0.81 -23.80
N ALA A 19 1.54 -0.25 -23.26
CA ALA A 19 1.14 -1.61 -23.59
C ALA A 19 -0.27 -1.92 -23.06
N PRO A 20 -0.95 -2.93 -23.60
CA PRO A 20 -2.24 -3.33 -23.09
C PRO A 20 -2.18 -3.73 -21.62
N MET A 21 -3.08 -3.15 -20.81
CA MET A 21 -3.20 -3.47 -19.38
C MET A 21 -3.51 -4.94 -19.19
N ARG A 22 -2.82 -5.59 -18.27
CA ARG A 22 -2.98 -6.99 -17.87
C ARG A 22 -3.26 -7.11 -16.41
N HIS A 23 -4.21 -7.95 -16.04
CA HIS A 23 -4.43 -8.31 -14.64
C HIS A 23 -3.49 -9.43 -14.23
N VAL A 24 -2.73 -9.20 -13.17
CA VAL A 24 -1.78 -10.16 -12.59
C VAL A 24 -2.27 -10.57 -11.21
N SER A 25 -2.36 -11.87 -10.97
CA SER A 25 -2.58 -12.45 -9.64
C SER A 25 -1.36 -13.26 -9.22
N VAL A 26 -0.90 -13.05 -7.99
CA VAL A 26 0.16 -13.83 -7.35
C VAL A 26 -0.44 -14.66 -6.22
N LEU A 27 -0.45 -15.98 -6.41
CA LEU A 27 -1.03 -16.93 -5.46
C LEU A 27 0.08 -17.66 -4.70
N VAL A 28 -0.16 -17.89 -3.41
CA VAL A 28 0.67 -18.74 -2.54
C VAL A 28 -0.24 -19.76 -1.86
N ASN A 29 0.09 -21.04 -1.96
CA ASN A 29 -0.73 -22.13 -1.41
C ASN A 29 -2.21 -22.04 -1.87
N GLY A 30 -2.42 -21.71 -3.15
CA GLY A 30 -3.75 -21.57 -3.76
C GLY A 30 -4.53 -20.33 -3.36
N LYS A 31 -3.99 -19.46 -2.49
CA LYS A 31 -4.62 -18.22 -2.04
C LYS A 31 -3.97 -17.02 -2.72
N GLU A 32 -4.77 -16.15 -3.30
CA GLU A 32 -4.28 -14.88 -3.84
C GLU A 32 -3.70 -14.01 -2.72
N LYS A 33 -2.46 -13.57 -2.92
CA LYS A 33 -1.73 -12.72 -1.98
C LYS A 33 -1.55 -11.30 -2.51
N ARG A 34 -1.49 -11.16 -3.83
CA ARG A 34 -1.41 -9.87 -4.54
C ARG A 34 -2.19 -9.99 -5.83
N ALA A 35 -2.90 -8.93 -6.16
CA ALA A 35 -3.51 -8.73 -7.47
C ALA A 35 -3.30 -7.29 -7.89
N PHE A 36 -2.97 -7.05 -9.15
CA PHE A 36 -2.71 -5.72 -9.70
C PHE A 36 -2.80 -5.71 -11.21
N ASP A 37 -3.02 -4.52 -11.75
CA ASP A 37 -3.03 -4.26 -13.17
C ASP A 37 -1.68 -3.64 -13.60
N ILE A 38 -1.14 -4.10 -14.72
CA ILE A 38 0.19 -3.72 -15.19
C ILE A 38 0.29 -3.75 -16.72
N GLU A 39 1.00 -2.80 -17.30
CA GLU A 39 1.35 -2.77 -18.73
C GLU A 39 2.55 -3.67 -19.00
N LEU A 40 2.34 -5.00 -19.05
CA LEU A 40 3.43 -5.97 -19.25
C LEU A 40 4.06 -5.82 -20.63
N ALA A 41 5.39 -5.71 -20.65
CA ALA A 41 6.17 -5.69 -21.89
C ALA A 41 6.19 -7.09 -22.54
N ASP A 42 5.90 -7.13 -23.85
CA ASP A 42 6.06 -8.30 -24.69
C ASP A 42 7.30 -8.11 -25.60
N GLY A 43 8.46 -7.95 -24.96
CA GLY A 43 9.73 -7.62 -25.58
C GLY A 43 10.59 -6.74 -24.67
N LYS A 44 11.32 -5.77 -25.25
CA LYS A 44 12.19 -4.87 -24.49
C LYS A 44 11.34 -3.95 -23.58
N PRO A 45 11.50 -4.00 -22.24
CA PRO A 45 10.78 -3.12 -21.33
C PRO A 45 11.36 -1.69 -21.34
N ASP A 46 10.54 -0.73 -20.94
CA ASP A 46 10.97 0.62 -20.62
C ASP A 46 11.57 0.68 -19.22
N TRP A 47 10.99 -0.08 -18.29
CA TRP A 47 11.46 -0.20 -16.90
C TRP A 47 10.94 -1.49 -16.27
N TRP A 48 11.30 -1.73 -14.99
CA TRP A 48 10.91 -2.91 -14.24
C TRP A 48 10.13 -2.50 -12.99
N ALA A 49 8.90 -2.97 -12.85
CA ALA A 49 8.19 -2.97 -11.58
C ALA A 49 8.72 -4.11 -10.71
N PHE A 50 8.64 -3.95 -9.39
CA PHE A 50 9.08 -4.98 -8.46
C PHE A 50 8.03 -5.27 -7.40
N LEU A 51 7.99 -6.52 -6.95
CA LEU A 51 7.18 -6.98 -5.83
C LEU A 51 8.10 -7.63 -4.81
N ASP A 52 8.08 -7.13 -3.56
CA ASP A 52 8.75 -7.79 -2.44
C ASP A 52 8.07 -9.12 -2.14
N VAL A 53 8.82 -10.21 -2.28
CA VAL A 53 8.36 -11.58 -2.04
C VAL A 53 9.10 -12.25 -0.88
N THR A 54 9.88 -11.51 -0.11
CA THR A 54 10.58 -12.01 1.08
C THR A 54 9.64 -12.73 2.07
N PRO A 55 8.37 -12.29 2.28
CA PRO A 55 7.44 -13.01 3.14
C PRO A 55 7.06 -14.42 2.63
N PHE A 56 7.35 -14.73 1.38
CA PHE A 56 7.04 -16.01 0.74
C PHE A 56 8.27 -16.86 0.45
N HIS A 57 9.43 -16.50 1.00
CA HIS A 57 10.70 -17.22 0.77
C HIS A 57 10.56 -18.72 1.04
N GLY A 58 11.09 -19.52 0.12
CA GLY A 58 11.01 -20.97 0.16
C GLY A 58 9.68 -21.58 -0.31
N GLN A 59 8.64 -20.77 -0.50
CA GLN A 59 7.34 -21.22 -1.01
C GLN A 59 7.27 -21.11 -2.54
N THR A 60 6.35 -21.84 -3.15
CA THR A 60 6.04 -21.69 -4.58
C THR A 60 4.93 -20.65 -4.74
N VAL A 61 5.19 -19.65 -5.55
CA VAL A 61 4.20 -18.68 -6.03
C VAL A 61 3.72 -19.07 -7.41
N ILE A 62 2.43 -18.88 -7.68
CA ILE A 62 1.84 -19.02 -9.00
C ILE A 62 1.49 -17.63 -9.50
N ILE A 63 2.14 -17.20 -10.58
CA ILE A 63 1.85 -15.94 -11.25
C ILE A 63 0.85 -16.25 -12.36
N LYS A 64 -0.35 -15.67 -12.27
CA LYS A 64 -1.38 -15.71 -13.31
C LYS A 64 -1.48 -14.37 -13.99
N VAL A 65 -1.59 -14.37 -15.30
CA VAL A 65 -1.81 -13.15 -16.11
C VAL A 65 -2.98 -13.43 -17.05
N ASP A 66 -3.92 -12.51 -17.13
CA ASP A 66 -5.04 -12.61 -18.03
C ASP A 66 -4.64 -12.23 -19.47
N LYS A 67 -5.43 -12.70 -20.45
CA LYS A 67 -5.45 -12.22 -21.86
C LYS A 67 -4.08 -12.13 -22.56
N LEU A 68 -3.10 -12.95 -22.21
CA LEU A 68 -1.86 -13.03 -22.97
C LEU A 68 -2.09 -13.79 -24.28
N SER A 69 -1.44 -13.35 -25.36
CA SER A 69 -1.37 -14.11 -26.60
C SER A 69 -0.54 -15.39 -26.39
N GLY A 70 -0.79 -16.42 -27.18
CA GLY A 70 -0.08 -17.71 -27.06
C GLY A 70 1.44 -17.60 -27.26
N ASN A 71 1.91 -16.56 -27.94
CA ASN A 71 3.32 -16.31 -28.23
C ASN A 71 3.94 -15.23 -27.34
N SER A 72 3.22 -14.75 -26.33
CA SER A 72 3.73 -13.68 -25.44
C SER A 72 4.89 -14.16 -24.58
N ALA A 73 5.99 -13.39 -24.60
CA ALA A 73 7.14 -13.60 -23.74
C ALA A 73 7.00 -12.91 -22.37
N SER A 74 5.95 -12.10 -22.16
CA SER A 74 5.77 -11.26 -20.96
C SER A 74 5.92 -12.06 -19.66
N LEU A 75 5.21 -13.18 -19.56
CA LEU A 75 5.21 -13.98 -18.34
C LEU A 75 6.53 -14.74 -18.13
N SER A 76 7.18 -15.19 -19.20
CA SER A 76 8.49 -15.85 -19.11
C SER A 76 9.60 -14.88 -18.75
N SER A 77 9.44 -13.59 -19.04
CA SER A 77 10.39 -12.52 -18.70
C SER A 77 10.32 -12.05 -17.25
N VAL A 78 9.29 -12.42 -16.51
CA VAL A 78 9.26 -12.16 -15.05
C VAL A 78 10.40 -12.97 -14.42
N ASP A 79 11.28 -12.31 -13.68
CA ASP A 79 12.40 -12.97 -13.00
C ASP A 79 12.44 -12.61 -11.51
N GLN A 80 13.35 -13.23 -10.77
CA GLN A 80 13.60 -12.92 -9.36
C GLN A 80 15.06 -12.55 -9.13
N SER A 81 15.29 -11.60 -8.21
CA SER A 81 16.61 -11.14 -7.82
C SER A 81 16.62 -10.65 -6.36
N ASP A 82 17.81 -10.54 -5.77
CA ASP A 82 17.98 -9.97 -4.43
C ASP A 82 18.02 -8.43 -4.47
N GLU A 83 18.19 -7.83 -5.64
CA GLU A 83 18.12 -6.40 -5.88
C GLU A 83 16.98 -6.07 -6.84
N ILE A 84 16.45 -4.86 -6.71
CA ILE A 84 15.47 -4.33 -7.67
C ILE A 84 16.16 -4.17 -9.02
N LYS A 85 15.64 -4.79 -10.06
CA LYS A 85 16.24 -4.78 -11.39
C LYS A 85 16.34 -3.37 -11.95
N GLY A 86 17.54 -2.95 -12.38
CA GLY A 86 17.83 -1.57 -12.80
C GLY A 86 17.94 -0.58 -11.65
N SER A 87 18.23 -1.05 -10.43
CA SER A 87 18.41 -0.19 -9.24
C SER A 87 19.63 0.72 -9.32
N GLU A 88 20.59 0.39 -10.15
CA GLU A 88 21.80 1.20 -10.40
C GLU A 88 21.49 2.61 -10.95
N ASN A 89 20.31 2.79 -11.55
CA ASN A 89 19.85 4.07 -12.10
C ASN A 89 18.84 4.81 -11.21
N LEU A 90 18.46 4.22 -10.06
CA LEU A 90 17.50 4.86 -9.14
C LEU A 90 18.08 6.16 -8.58
N TYR A 91 17.21 7.21 -8.56
CA TYR A 91 17.54 8.57 -8.13
C TYR A 91 18.57 9.31 -8.99
N HIS A 92 18.97 8.73 -10.13
CA HIS A 92 19.85 9.35 -11.14
C HIS A 92 19.09 9.67 -12.44
N GLU A 93 17.79 9.46 -12.47
CA GLU A 93 16.97 9.74 -13.64
C GLU A 93 16.91 11.26 -13.91
N LYS A 94 17.02 11.65 -15.17
CA LYS A 94 17.10 13.07 -15.61
C LYS A 94 15.97 13.96 -15.06
N LEU A 95 14.78 13.41 -14.87
CA LEU A 95 13.59 14.14 -14.41
C LEU A 95 13.25 13.86 -12.93
N ARG A 96 14.13 13.22 -12.18
CA ARG A 96 13.91 12.95 -10.75
C ARG A 96 13.84 14.26 -9.97
N PRO A 97 12.73 14.54 -9.24
CA PRO A 97 12.65 15.71 -8.37
C PRO A 97 13.78 15.74 -7.34
N GLN A 98 14.28 16.96 -7.04
CA GLN A 98 15.44 17.15 -6.16
C GLN A 98 15.03 17.60 -4.73
N PHE A 99 13.80 18.10 -4.55
CA PHE A 99 13.36 18.66 -3.28
C PHE A 99 12.35 17.81 -2.53
N HIS A 100 11.57 17.02 -3.25
CA HIS A 100 10.47 16.27 -2.67
C HIS A 100 10.86 14.81 -2.48
N PHE A 101 10.28 14.18 -1.47
CA PHE A 101 10.28 12.72 -1.42
C PHE A 101 9.67 12.16 -2.72
N THR A 102 10.32 11.14 -3.26
CA THR A 102 9.81 10.37 -4.38
C THR A 102 10.01 8.89 -4.09
N SER A 103 9.02 8.05 -4.44
CA SER A 103 9.17 6.60 -4.38
C SER A 103 10.27 6.13 -5.33
N ARG A 104 10.86 4.99 -5.04
CA ARG A 104 11.87 4.37 -5.93
C ARG A 104 11.34 4.21 -7.34
N ARG A 105 10.11 3.75 -7.48
CA ARG A 105 9.42 3.58 -8.78
C ARG A 105 7.92 3.68 -8.62
N GLY A 106 7.24 3.85 -9.77
CA GLY A 106 5.80 3.86 -9.85
C GLY A 106 5.19 5.23 -9.60
N TRP A 107 3.85 5.28 -9.68
CA TRP A 107 3.07 6.50 -9.46
C TRP A 107 2.95 6.82 -7.98
N LEU A 108 3.01 8.09 -7.64
CA LEU A 108 2.82 8.63 -6.30
C LEU A 108 1.91 9.86 -6.37
N ASN A 109 0.90 9.93 -5.49
CA ASN A 109 0.05 11.12 -5.31
C ASN A 109 -0.10 11.46 -3.83
N ASP A 110 -1.29 11.52 -3.25
CA ASP A 110 -1.58 12.08 -1.93
C ASP A 110 -0.65 11.59 -0.81
N PRO A 111 0.06 12.49 -0.10
CA PRO A 111 0.63 12.13 1.18
C PRO A 111 -0.50 11.88 2.19
N ASN A 112 -0.40 10.82 2.94
CA ASN A 112 -1.40 10.46 3.95
C ASN A 112 -0.74 9.81 5.18
N GLY A 113 -1.53 9.49 6.20
CA GLY A 113 -1.05 8.76 7.36
C GLY A 113 0.13 9.39 8.09
N LEU A 114 0.30 10.72 8.03
CA LEU A 114 1.43 11.41 8.64
C LEU A 114 1.41 11.25 10.16
N VAL A 115 2.45 10.65 10.73
CA VAL A 115 2.56 10.43 12.17
C VAL A 115 4.01 10.43 12.63
N TYR A 116 4.26 11.03 13.82
CA TYR A 116 5.55 10.94 14.48
C TYR A 116 5.50 9.89 15.59
N PHE A 117 6.43 8.96 15.60
CA PHE A 117 6.50 7.93 16.62
C PHE A 117 7.94 7.49 16.90
N LYS A 118 8.35 7.62 18.18
CA LYS A 118 9.64 7.15 18.68
C LYS A 118 10.86 7.57 17.85
N GLY A 119 10.94 8.85 17.51
CA GLY A 119 12.07 9.42 16.78
C GLY A 119 11.96 9.32 15.26
N GLU A 120 10.87 8.78 14.73
CA GLU A 120 10.65 8.66 13.29
C GLU A 120 9.40 9.43 12.88
N TYR A 121 9.52 10.23 11.81
CA TYR A 121 8.40 10.75 11.04
C TYR A 121 8.02 9.70 10.01
N HIS A 122 6.76 9.30 9.99
CA HIS A 122 6.21 8.38 9.01
C HIS A 122 5.46 9.18 7.95
N LEU A 123 5.74 8.89 6.70
CA LEU A 123 5.02 9.36 5.53
C LEU A 123 4.44 8.15 4.82
N PHE A 124 3.12 8.07 4.77
CA PHE A 124 2.45 7.18 3.84
C PHE A 124 1.99 8.00 2.63
N TYR A 125 1.76 7.33 1.53
CA TYR A 125 1.35 7.97 0.29
C TYR A 125 0.58 7.02 -0.60
N GLN A 126 -0.33 7.58 -1.39
CA GLN A 126 -1.01 6.84 -2.44
C GLN A 126 0.00 6.39 -3.48
N HIS A 127 0.00 5.11 -3.79
CA HIS A 127 1.05 4.50 -4.59
C HIS A 127 0.52 3.46 -5.55
N ASN A 128 0.91 3.59 -6.83
CA ASN A 128 0.84 2.48 -7.78
C ASN A 128 2.26 1.94 -8.02
N PRO A 129 2.66 0.85 -7.37
CA PRO A 129 4.02 0.33 -7.51
C PRO A 129 4.28 -0.35 -8.87
N TYR A 130 3.25 -0.59 -9.67
CA TYR A 130 3.32 -1.38 -10.90
C TYR A 130 3.07 -0.57 -12.17
N GLY A 131 2.81 0.72 -12.04
CA GLY A 131 2.48 1.59 -13.17
C GLY A 131 2.97 3.02 -13.00
N TRP A 132 3.00 3.75 -14.10
CA TRP A 132 3.39 5.15 -14.18
C TRP A 132 2.17 6.10 -14.17
N ASN A 133 0.98 5.53 -14.12
CA ASN A 133 -0.30 6.23 -14.00
C ASN A 133 -1.00 5.85 -12.69
N TRP A 134 -2.02 6.63 -12.34
CA TRP A 134 -2.92 6.33 -11.25
C TRP A 134 -3.57 4.95 -11.44
N GLY A 135 -3.62 4.14 -10.40
CA GLY A 135 -4.19 2.79 -10.38
C GLY A 135 -3.62 1.98 -9.22
N ASN A 136 -4.10 0.78 -8.98
CA ASN A 136 -3.61 -0.16 -7.93
C ASN A 136 -3.37 0.49 -6.56
N MET A 137 -4.17 1.51 -6.19
CA MET A 137 -3.87 2.34 -5.01
C MET A 137 -3.57 1.51 -3.79
N SER A 138 -2.35 1.65 -3.34
CA SER A 138 -1.76 1.05 -2.16
C SER A 138 -1.23 2.16 -1.25
N TRP A 139 -0.93 1.87 0.00
CA TRP A 139 -0.17 2.80 0.82
C TRP A 139 1.33 2.48 0.73
N GLY A 140 2.06 3.28 -0.01
CA GLY A 140 3.51 3.35 0.11
C GLY A 140 3.89 3.88 1.48
N HIS A 141 5.13 3.66 1.91
CA HIS A 141 5.58 4.06 3.24
C HIS A 141 7.04 4.49 3.22
N ALA A 142 7.34 5.60 3.87
CA ALA A 142 8.70 6.04 4.12
C ALA A 142 8.84 6.59 5.54
N VAL A 143 10.05 6.56 6.07
CA VAL A 143 10.39 7.11 7.39
C VAL A 143 11.57 8.06 7.30
N SER A 144 11.57 9.06 8.17
CA SER A 144 12.67 10.02 8.32
C SER A 144 12.87 10.39 9.79
N THR A 145 14.10 10.73 10.16
CA THR A 145 14.39 11.29 11.50
C THR A 145 14.47 12.82 11.49
N ASP A 146 14.50 13.45 10.31
CA ASP A 146 14.77 14.88 10.13
C ASP A 146 13.84 15.59 9.12
N LEU A 147 12.89 14.85 8.49
CA LEU A 147 11.96 15.32 7.45
C LEU A 147 12.64 15.68 6.12
N VAL A 148 13.93 15.49 6.00
CA VAL A 148 14.73 15.78 4.79
C VAL A 148 15.21 14.49 4.14
N HIS A 149 15.81 13.62 4.93
CA HIS A 149 16.33 12.33 4.47
C HIS A 149 15.31 11.22 4.75
N TRP A 150 14.78 10.66 3.68
CA TRP A 150 13.74 9.65 3.75
C TRP A 150 14.26 8.27 3.37
N HIS A 151 13.82 7.27 4.09
CA HIS A 151 14.05 5.86 3.80
C HIS A 151 12.72 5.19 3.45
N GLU A 152 12.60 4.73 2.21
CA GLU A 152 11.40 4.01 1.76
C GLU A 152 11.37 2.60 2.33
N LEU A 153 10.26 2.26 2.95
CA LEU A 153 9.94 0.93 3.50
C LEU A 153 9.09 0.12 2.50
N PRO A 154 8.87 -1.17 2.74
CA PRO A 154 7.89 -1.93 1.99
C PRO A 154 6.50 -1.28 2.01
N VAL A 155 5.72 -1.53 0.97
CA VAL A 155 4.31 -1.09 0.90
C VAL A 155 3.55 -1.54 2.14
N ALA A 156 2.94 -0.60 2.85
CA ALA A 156 2.26 -0.87 4.11
C ALA A 156 0.90 -1.56 3.93
N LEU A 157 0.09 -1.07 2.98
CA LEU A 157 -1.24 -1.60 2.72
C LEU A 157 -1.43 -1.87 1.23
N TYR A 158 -1.83 -3.08 0.91
CA TYR A 158 -2.16 -3.51 -0.43
C TYR A 158 -3.67 -3.61 -0.63
N PRO A 159 -4.17 -3.46 -1.87
CA PRO A 159 -5.53 -3.79 -2.24
C PRO A 159 -5.94 -5.20 -1.79
N ASP A 160 -7.20 -5.36 -1.48
CA ASP A 160 -7.82 -6.66 -1.21
C ASP A 160 -9.25 -6.72 -1.74
N LYS A 161 -10.02 -7.72 -1.32
CA LYS A 161 -11.41 -7.94 -1.73
C LYS A 161 -12.36 -6.76 -1.45
N ASN A 162 -11.99 -5.88 -0.50
CA ASN A 162 -12.81 -4.72 -0.12
C ASN A 162 -12.49 -3.48 -0.97
N GLY A 163 -11.44 -3.53 -1.79
CA GLY A 163 -11.08 -2.46 -2.72
C GLY A 163 -9.62 -2.05 -2.67
N THR A 164 -9.31 -0.94 -3.33
CA THR A 164 -8.01 -0.30 -3.28
C THR A 164 -7.89 0.60 -2.05
N MET A 165 -6.65 0.88 -1.62
CA MET A 165 -6.37 1.60 -0.38
C MET A 165 -6.31 3.10 -0.66
N PHE A 166 -7.42 3.81 -0.45
CA PHE A 166 -7.47 5.26 -0.56
C PHE A 166 -6.92 5.95 0.69
N SER A 167 -6.81 7.27 0.63
CA SER A 167 -6.18 8.08 1.66
C SER A 167 -6.86 7.95 3.03
N GLY A 168 -6.16 8.41 4.04
CA GLY A 168 -6.61 8.39 5.42
C GLY A 168 -5.57 8.95 6.39
N SER A 169 -5.60 8.52 7.64
CA SER A 169 -4.72 9.00 8.69
C SER A 169 -4.04 7.85 9.45
N ALA A 170 -2.86 8.12 10.01
CA ALA A 170 -2.24 7.25 10.98
C ALA A 170 -2.16 7.96 12.34
N ILE A 171 -2.27 7.20 13.40
CA ILE A 171 -2.29 7.66 14.79
C ILE A 171 -1.51 6.69 15.66
N VAL A 172 -1.08 7.16 16.83
CA VAL A 172 -0.53 6.30 17.89
C VAL A 172 -1.62 6.08 18.92
N ASP A 173 -2.01 4.85 19.16
CA ASP A 173 -2.97 4.52 20.24
C ASP A 173 -2.23 4.41 21.58
N TRP A 174 -1.91 5.59 22.16
CA TRP A 174 -1.17 5.70 23.41
C TRP A 174 -1.86 5.03 24.62
N HIS A 175 -3.16 4.86 24.53
CA HIS A 175 -3.99 4.35 25.64
C HIS A 175 -4.43 2.91 25.40
N ASN A 176 -4.00 2.30 24.29
CA ASN A 176 -4.43 0.97 23.84
C ASN A 176 -5.96 0.81 23.83
N THR A 177 -6.65 1.84 23.37
CA THR A 177 -8.12 1.86 23.33
C THR A 177 -8.68 0.81 22.38
N ALA A 178 -7.95 0.56 21.28
CA ALA A 178 -8.33 -0.45 20.29
C ALA A 178 -7.91 -1.88 20.69
N ASP A 179 -7.20 -2.06 21.80
CA ASP A 179 -6.69 -3.37 22.24
C ASP A 179 -5.89 -4.12 21.16
N PHE A 180 -5.06 -3.36 20.42
CA PHE A 180 -4.17 -3.93 19.41
C PHE A 180 -2.73 -4.08 19.88
N GLN A 181 -2.38 -3.46 21.00
CA GLN A 181 -1.01 -3.47 21.50
C GLN A 181 -0.59 -4.88 21.90
N THR A 182 0.54 -5.31 21.32
CA THR A 182 1.26 -6.50 21.78
C THR A 182 2.66 -6.08 22.26
N GLY A 183 2.97 -6.37 23.51
CA GLY A 183 4.27 -5.97 24.11
C GLY A 183 4.25 -4.56 24.69
N LYS A 184 5.44 -3.89 24.72
CA LYS A 184 5.64 -2.64 25.48
C LYS A 184 5.33 -1.36 24.72
N ASN A 185 5.22 -1.43 23.39
CA ASN A 185 5.02 -0.25 22.56
C ASN A 185 3.54 -0.07 22.22
N PRO A 186 3.02 1.17 22.26
CA PRO A 186 1.72 1.46 21.69
C PRO A 186 1.63 1.03 20.24
N ALA A 187 0.45 0.61 19.80
CA ALA A 187 0.22 0.30 18.41
C ALA A 187 0.12 1.59 17.57
N LEU A 188 0.70 1.58 16.37
CA LEU A 188 0.30 2.49 15.31
C LEU A 188 -0.98 1.95 14.68
N VAL A 189 -1.95 2.83 14.45
CA VAL A 189 -3.21 2.46 13.78
C VAL A 189 -3.40 3.36 12.55
N ALA A 190 -3.63 2.75 11.40
CA ALA A 190 -4.03 3.43 10.18
C ALA A 190 -5.55 3.31 10.03
N MET A 191 -6.23 4.43 9.77
CA MET A 191 -7.62 4.50 9.36
C MET A 191 -7.64 4.96 7.90
N PHE A 192 -8.26 4.20 7.01
CA PHE A 192 -8.21 4.44 5.58
C PHE A 192 -9.54 4.07 4.90
N THR A 193 -9.74 4.57 3.70
CA THR A 193 -10.86 4.18 2.88
C THR A 193 -10.49 2.96 2.02
N ALA A 194 -11.28 1.90 2.11
CA ALA A 194 -11.29 0.82 1.13
C ALA A 194 -12.23 1.22 -0.02
N ALA A 195 -11.63 1.60 -1.16
CA ALA A 195 -12.36 2.07 -2.32
C ALA A 195 -12.78 0.89 -3.21
N GLY A 196 -13.80 0.20 -2.74
CA GLY A 196 -14.45 -0.89 -3.45
C GLY A 196 -15.85 -0.50 -3.92
N ASN A 197 -16.75 -1.46 -3.98
CA ASN A 197 -18.15 -1.21 -4.23
C ASN A 197 -19.00 -1.94 -3.19
N PRO A 198 -19.45 -1.19 -2.14
CA PRO A 198 -19.29 0.26 -1.91
C PRO A 198 -17.98 0.67 -1.21
N PHE A 199 -17.72 1.99 -1.09
CA PHE A 199 -16.65 2.57 -0.29
C PHE A 199 -16.94 2.42 1.21
N THR A 200 -15.95 1.97 1.97
CA THR A 200 -16.04 1.75 3.43
C THR A 200 -14.79 2.27 4.14
N GLN A 201 -14.87 2.46 5.47
CA GLN A 201 -13.70 2.86 6.25
C GLN A 201 -13.16 1.66 7.03
N GLU A 202 -11.87 1.47 6.95
CA GLU A 202 -11.15 0.32 7.51
C GLU A 202 -9.99 0.75 8.38
N ILE A 203 -9.52 -0.17 9.23
CA ILE A 203 -8.32 0.03 10.03
C ILE A 203 -7.31 -1.10 9.84
N ALA A 204 -6.03 -0.71 9.99
CA ALA A 204 -4.92 -1.63 10.12
C ALA A 204 -4.01 -1.16 11.27
N PHE A 205 -3.23 -2.06 11.83
CA PHE A 205 -2.36 -1.75 12.95
C PHE A 205 -0.97 -2.37 12.79
N SER A 206 0.00 -1.75 13.49
CA SER A 206 1.39 -2.19 13.55
C SER A 206 1.89 -2.16 14.99
N ASN A 207 2.60 -3.20 15.39
CA ASN A 207 3.25 -3.31 16.70
C ASN A 207 4.79 -3.20 16.63
N ASP A 208 5.34 -3.01 15.44
CA ASP A 208 6.77 -2.98 15.15
C ASP A 208 7.24 -1.64 14.55
N ARG A 209 6.61 -0.54 14.98
CA ARG A 209 6.91 0.82 14.50
C ARG A 209 6.64 0.97 13.00
N GLY A 210 5.57 0.36 12.49
CA GLY A 210 5.15 0.49 11.10
C GLY A 210 5.90 -0.39 10.10
N ARG A 211 6.76 -1.32 10.53
CA ARG A 211 7.49 -2.19 9.58
C ARG A 211 6.58 -3.23 8.96
N THR A 212 5.62 -3.74 9.75
CA THR A 212 4.57 -4.62 9.23
C THR A 212 3.19 -4.13 9.67
N TRP A 213 2.18 -4.41 8.85
CA TRP A 213 0.81 -3.98 9.07
C TRP A 213 -0.16 -5.14 8.98
N THR A 214 -1.12 -5.18 9.89
CA THR A 214 -2.19 -6.17 9.92
C THR A 214 -3.53 -5.46 9.79
N LYS A 215 -4.30 -5.76 8.76
CA LYS A 215 -5.69 -5.28 8.63
C LYS A 215 -6.56 -5.91 9.70
N TYR A 216 -7.43 -5.11 10.31
CA TYR A 216 -8.35 -5.61 11.34
C TYR A 216 -9.31 -6.64 10.73
N LYS A 217 -9.44 -7.78 11.41
CA LYS A 217 -10.19 -8.93 10.90
C LYS A 217 -11.68 -8.68 10.69
N ASN A 218 -12.24 -7.71 11.45
CA ASN A 218 -13.65 -7.35 11.40
C ASN A 218 -13.90 -6.04 10.61
N ASN A 219 -12.97 -5.64 9.72
CA ASN A 219 -13.23 -4.55 8.79
C ASN A 219 -14.45 -4.86 7.90
N PRO A 220 -15.22 -3.83 7.49
CA PRO A 220 -15.03 -2.42 7.78
C PRO A 220 -15.48 -2.02 9.20
N VAL A 221 -14.84 -1.00 9.80
CA VAL A 221 -15.28 -0.41 11.08
C VAL A 221 -16.36 0.64 10.88
N LEU A 222 -16.46 1.23 9.69
CA LEU A 222 -17.59 2.07 9.28
C LEU A 222 -18.01 1.66 7.86
N GLY A 223 -19.27 1.25 7.74
CA GLY A 223 -19.86 0.88 6.47
C GLY A 223 -20.04 2.09 5.53
N HIS A 224 -20.54 1.80 4.34
CA HIS A 224 -20.89 2.83 3.37
C HIS A 224 -21.97 3.77 3.89
N ILE A 225 -21.82 5.05 3.63
CA ILE A 225 -22.77 6.10 4.01
C ILE A 225 -23.44 6.66 2.77
N VAL A 226 -22.66 7.28 1.89
CA VAL A 226 -23.15 7.93 0.67
C VAL A 226 -22.03 8.06 -0.35
N ALA A 227 -22.36 8.05 -1.62
CA ALA A 227 -21.44 8.32 -2.75
C ALA A 227 -20.05 7.64 -2.59
N GLU A 228 -18.98 8.40 -2.74
CA GLU A 228 -17.60 7.95 -2.56
C GLU A 228 -17.00 8.54 -1.27
N ASN A 229 -17.69 8.32 -0.13
CA ASN A 229 -17.23 8.78 1.17
C ASN A 229 -15.81 8.28 1.49
N ARG A 230 -14.87 9.21 1.81
CA ARG A 230 -13.46 8.88 1.89
C ARG A 230 -12.64 9.83 2.76
N ASP A 231 -11.35 9.55 2.85
CA ASP A 231 -10.32 10.40 3.46
C ASP A 231 -10.54 10.67 4.95
N PRO A 232 -10.67 9.61 5.80
CA PRO A 232 -10.92 9.77 7.23
C PRO A 232 -9.73 10.44 7.92
N LYS A 233 -9.99 11.55 8.63
CA LYS A 233 -9.02 12.20 9.52
C LYS A 233 -9.38 11.93 10.97
N VAL A 234 -8.56 11.15 11.65
CA VAL A 234 -8.77 10.75 13.04
C VAL A 234 -7.81 11.49 13.98
N VAL A 235 -8.32 11.97 15.11
CA VAL A 235 -7.54 12.59 16.18
C VAL A 235 -8.04 12.14 17.55
N TRP A 236 -7.14 12.12 18.55
CA TRP A 236 -7.53 11.90 19.94
C TRP A 236 -8.03 13.20 20.57
N TYR A 237 -9.26 13.19 21.07
CA TYR A 237 -9.83 14.32 21.80
C TYR A 237 -9.68 14.09 23.31
N ALA A 238 -8.60 14.60 23.86
CA ALA A 238 -8.20 14.35 25.25
C ALA A 238 -9.22 14.79 26.31
N PRO A 239 -9.97 15.93 26.16
CA PRO A 239 -10.94 16.34 27.19
C PRO A 239 -12.00 15.32 27.48
N GLU A 240 -12.47 14.58 26.47
CA GLU A 240 -13.52 13.58 26.62
C GLU A 240 -13.01 12.13 26.46
N LYS A 241 -11.69 11.96 26.30
CA LYS A 241 -11.02 10.65 26.18
C LYS A 241 -11.66 9.77 25.08
N LYS A 242 -11.83 10.35 23.90
CA LYS A 242 -12.40 9.68 22.74
C LYS A 242 -11.65 10.04 21.46
N TRP A 243 -11.82 9.23 20.44
CA TRP A 243 -11.39 9.52 19.09
C TRP A 243 -12.47 10.33 18.37
N VAL A 244 -12.04 11.28 17.55
CA VAL A 244 -12.92 12.05 16.68
C VAL A 244 -12.42 11.88 15.27
N MET A 245 -13.33 11.60 14.34
CA MET A 245 -13.03 11.43 12.92
C MET A 245 -13.86 12.39 12.10
N ALA A 246 -13.19 13.16 11.23
CA ALA A 246 -13.83 13.86 10.12
C ALA A 246 -13.75 12.99 8.87
N LEU A 247 -14.87 12.84 8.16
CA LEU A 247 -14.97 12.06 6.93
C LEU A 247 -15.65 12.90 5.85
N TYR A 248 -15.04 13.00 4.68
CA TYR A 248 -15.69 13.53 3.49
C TYR A 248 -16.82 12.60 3.04
N LEU A 249 -17.96 13.15 2.75
CA LEU A 249 -19.14 12.40 2.31
C LEU A 249 -19.37 12.54 0.80
N ASP A 250 -19.79 13.73 0.39
CA ASP A 250 -20.13 14.05 -1.00
C ASP A 250 -20.15 15.57 -1.20
N GLN A 251 -19.87 16.04 -2.42
CA GLN A 251 -19.89 17.45 -2.82
C GLN A 251 -19.11 18.36 -1.85
N HIS A 252 -19.78 18.96 -0.87
CA HIS A 252 -19.21 19.85 0.15
C HIS A 252 -19.48 19.35 1.57
N ASP A 253 -20.04 18.16 1.72
CA ASP A 253 -20.48 17.63 3.00
C ASP A 253 -19.40 16.80 3.68
N TYR A 254 -19.30 17.00 4.97
CA TYR A 254 -18.48 16.20 5.89
C TYR A 254 -19.32 15.72 7.06
N ALA A 255 -18.95 14.59 7.61
CA ALA A 255 -19.50 14.10 8.87
C ALA A 255 -18.42 14.02 9.95
N ILE A 256 -18.83 14.24 11.19
CA ILE A 256 -17.98 14.03 12.36
C ILE A 256 -18.51 12.81 13.10
N PHE A 257 -17.60 11.88 13.37
CA PHE A 257 -17.85 10.67 14.13
C PHE A 257 -17.02 10.67 15.40
N GLU A 258 -17.47 9.92 16.39
CA GLU A 258 -16.72 9.68 17.61
C GLU A 258 -16.66 8.19 17.95
N SER A 259 -15.61 7.78 18.62
CA SER A 259 -15.39 6.40 19.05
C SER A 259 -14.53 6.36 20.30
N HIS A 260 -14.77 5.40 21.18
CA HIS A 260 -13.92 5.14 22.32
C HIS A 260 -12.82 4.10 22.06
N ASP A 261 -12.90 3.35 20.95
CA ASP A 261 -12.05 2.19 20.70
C ASP A 261 -11.56 2.05 19.22
N LEU A 262 -11.83 3.03 18.36
CA LEU A 262 -11.53 3.01 16.91
C LEU A 262 -12.27 1.93 16.10
N LYS A 263 -13.12 1.14 16.73
CA LYS A 263 -13.78 -0.02 16.10
C LYS A 263 -15.29 0.15 16.03
N HIS A 264 -15.86 0.94 16.93
CA HIS A 264 -17.30 1.18 17.08
C HIS A 264 -17.60 2.66 17.20
#